data_256d818142c08a76027a4da80d5ee8d0
#
_entry.id   256d818142c08a76027a4da80d5ee8d0
#
_cell.length_a   1.000
_cell.length_b   1.000
_cell.length_c   1.000
_cell.angle_alpha   90.00
_cell.angle_beta   90.00
_cell.angle_gamma   90.00
#
_symmetry.space_group_name_H-M   'P 1'
#
loop_
_entity.id
_entity.type
_entity.pdbx_description
1 polymer ?
#
loop_
_entity_poly.entity_id
_entity_poly.type
_entity_poly.pdbx_seq_one_letter_code
_entity_poly.pdbx_strand_id
1 'polypeptide(L)'
;MANFNGIIATVNHRFANNFSMLMNYTWSHCLSNENYTGDNTPAAQNPNNHAAEYGNCNFDTTHNLTISGVATTPKFHQRSLNYAAGAWQVSPLITYRTGMPYTVTDGTDVSLSGIGQDRPNLVRGQSLYSKNLFPAAGVKPLWINTSAYALQAPGTFGNEAPLQARGPGFANVDVAISKHFPIFERSQLEIRGEAFNVLNHPNYANPTTTISSGSTFGRITATANDARLLQIAAKITF
;
A
#
# COMPACT_ATOMS: atom_id res chain seq x y z
N MET A 1 -25.40 -7.56 0.88
CA MET A 1 -25.27 -7.43 -0.59
C MET A 1 -23.84 -7.07 -0.90
N ALA A 2 -23.20 -7.77 -1.82
CA ALA A 2 -21.82 -7.45 -2.23
C ALA A 2 -21.74 -7.39 -3.76
N ASN A 3 -20.92 -6.49 -4.29
CA ASN A 3 -20.66 -6.33 -5.72
C ASN A 3 -19.15 -6.16 -5.93
N PHE A 4 -18.57 -7.03 -6.75
CA PHE A 4 -17.15 -6.98 -7.11
C PHE A 4 -16.99 -6.96 -8.62
N ASN A 5 -16.27 -5.99 -9.12
CA ASN A 5 -15.89 -5.89 -10.53
C ASN A 5 -14.36 -5.79 -10.62
N GLY A 6 -13.76 -6.43 -11.60
CA GLY A 6 -12.31 -6.37 -11.77
C GLY A 6 -11.86 -6.78 -13.16
N ILE A 7 -10.69 -6.27 -13.52
CA ILE A 7 -9.95 -6.62 -14.74
C ILE A 7 -8.51 -6.97 -14.32
N ILE A 8 -8.03 -8.09 -14.82
CA ILE A 8 -6.64 -8.51 -14.63
C ILE A 8 -5.95 -8.52 -15.99
N ALA A 9 -4.80 -7.86 -16.08
CA ALA A 9 -3.94 -7.89 -17.25
C ALA A 9 -2.56 -8.42 -16.84
N THR A 10 -2.07 -9.42 -17.56
CA THR A 10 -0.74 -10.01 -17.34
C THR A 10 0.08 -9.91 -18.61
N VAL A 11 1.30 -9.41 -18.50
CA VAL A 11 2.31 -9.44 -19.56
C VAL A 11 3.45 -10.32 -19.09
N ASN A 12 3.77 -11.35 -19.85
CA ASN A 12 4.86 -12.28 -19.58
C ASN A 12 5.82 -12.32 -20.77
N HIS A 13 7.00 -11.75 -20.58
CA HIS A 13 8.10 -11.90 -21.51
C HIS A 13 9.06 -12.98 -20.99
N ARG A 14 9.07 -14.15 -21.61
CA ARG A 14 9.97 -15.24 -21.25
C ARG A 14 11.41 -14.86 -21.57
N PHE A 15 12.35 -15.45 -20.82
CA PHE A 15 13.76 -15.14 -20.97
C PHE A 15 14.23 -15.29 -22.44
N ALA A 16 14.48 -14.16 -23.07
CA ALA A 16 15.03 -14.04 -24.41
C ALA A 16 15.90 -12.78 -24.48
N ASN A 17 16.96 -12.80 -25.26
CA ASN A 17 17.89 -11.67 -25.39
C ASN A 17 18.42 -11.16 -24.03
N ASN A 18 18.71 -12.05 -23.09
CA ASN A 18 19.17 -11.76 -21.73
C ASN A 18 18.15 -10.99 -20.84
N PHE A 19 16.87 -11.09 -21.15
CA PHE A 19 15.83 -10.38 -20.42
C PHE A 19 14.57 -11.24 -20.22
N SER A 20 13.99 -11.19 -19.03
CA SER A 20 12.64 -11.69 -18.74
C SER A 20 11.87 -10.70 -17.90
N MET A 21 10.56 -10.65 -18.07
CA MET A 21 9.69 -9.75 -17.33
C MET A 21 8.32 -10.39 -17.10
N LEU A 22 7.79 -10.20 -15.91
CA LEU A 22 6.41 -10.49 -15.58
C LEU A 22 5.78 -9.21 -15.02
N MET A 23 4.71 -8.75 -15.63
CA MET A 23 3.90 -7.64 -15.17
C MET A 23 2.49 -8.14 -14.92
N ASN A 24 1.96 -7.86 -13.73
CA ASN A 24 0.57 -8.11 -13.36
C ASN A 24 -0.06 -6.78 -12.97
N TYR A 25 -1.18 -6.47 -13.59
CA TYR A 25 -1.99 -5.32 -13.25
C TYR A 25 -3.41 -5.77 -12.96
N THR A 26 -3.94 -5.33 -11.85
CA THR A 26 -5.33 -5.55 -11.47
C THR A 26 -5.99 -4.19 -11.24
N TRP A 27 -7.11 -3.98 -11.92
CA TRP A 27 -8.09 -2.98 -11.54
C TRP A 27 -9.27 -3.69 -10.91
N SER A 28 -9.70 -3.25 -9.74
CA SER A 28 -10.87 -3.82 -9.09
C SER A 28 -11.62 -2.77 -8.27
N HIS A 29 -12.91 -3.01 -8.08
CA HIS A 29 -13.76 -2.21 -7.22
C HIS A 29 -14.78 -3.12 -6.54
N CYS A 30 -14.80 -3.04 -5.22
CA CYS A 30 -15.66 -3.83 -4.35
C CYS A 30 -16.52 -2.92 -3.50
N LEU A 31 -17.84 -3.16 -3.52
CA LEU A 31 -18.81 -2.51 -2.65
C LEU A 31 -19.57 -3.58 -1.87
N SER A 32 -19.81 -3.38 -0.58
CA SER A 32 -20.55 -4.31 0.27
C SER A 32 -21.21 -3.56 1.43
N ASN A 33 -22.32 -4.10 1.92
CA ASN A 33 -22.90 -3.72 3.20
C ASN A 33 -22.53 -4.71 4.31
N GLU A 34 -21.68 -5.68 4.02
CA GLU A 34 -21.16 -6.68 4.96
C GLU A 34 -19.63 -6.69 4.86
N ASN A 35 -19.01 -5.62 5.39
CA ASN A 35 -17.55 -5.53 5.41
C ASN A 35 -16.93 -6.31 6.58
N TYR A 36 -17.65 -7.30 7.07
CA TYR A 36 -17.30 -8.11 8.22
C TYR A 36 -16.49 -9.32 7.79
N THR A 37 -15.19 -9.18 7.75
CA THR A 37 -14.30 -10.31 7.53
C THR A 37 -13.47 -10.58 8.79
N GLY A 38 -13.95 -11.46 9.64
CA GLY A 38 -13.23 -11.95 10.82
C GLY A 38 -13.39 -11.09 12.09
N ASP A 39 -12.75 -11.52 13.17
CA ASP A 39 -12.93 -11.03 14.54
C ASP A 39 -12.50 -9.57 14.80
N ASN A 40 -11.96 -8.85 13.81
CA ASN A 40 -11.44 -7.49 13.95
C ASN A 40 -12.16 -6.46 13.09
N THR A 41 -13.33 -6.75 12.57
CA THR A 41 -14.11 -5.78 11.81
C THR A 41 -15.01 -4.97 12.73
N PRO A 42 -15.03 -3.62 12.58
CA PRO A 42 -15.96 -2.81 13.33
C PRO A 42 -17.40 -3.27 13.07
N ALA A 43 -18.18 -3.43 14.12
CA ALA A 43 -19.60 -3.70 14.01
C ALA A 43 -20.28 -2.57 13.20
N ALA A 44 -21.45 -2.87 12.61
CA ALA A 44 -22.28 -1.83 12.00
C ALA A 44 -22.59 -0.74 13.02
N GLN A 45 -22.57 0.53 12.60
CA GLN A 45 -22.98 1.59 13.52
C GLN A 45 -24.48 1.42 13.91
N ASN A 46 -25.31 0.95 12.97
CA ASN A 46 -26.73 0.66 13.22
C ASN A 46 -27.11 -0.71 12.65
N PRO A 47 -27.19 -1.77 13.48
CA PRO A 47 -27.55 -3.11 13.03
C PRO A 47 -28.95 -3.21 12.38
N ASN A 48 -29.83 -2.23 12.66
CA ASN A 48 -31.17 -2.19 12.08
C ASN A 48 -31.23 -1.48 10.72
N ASN A 49 -30.11 -0.94 10.23
CA ASN A 49 -30.04 -0.22 8.96
C ASN A 49 -28.85 -0.68 8.10
N HIS A 50 -28.94 -1.89 7.55
CA HIS A 50 -27.91 -2.44 6.67
C HIS A 50 -27.66 -1.61 5.40
N ALA A 51 -28.61 -0.77 4.99
CA ALA A 51 -28.41 0.10 3.83
C ALA A 51 -27.38 1.19 4.09
N ALA A 52 -27.31 1.71 5.33
CA ALA A 52 -26.31 2.69 5.74
C ALA A 52 -24.89 2.11 5.85
N GLU A 53 -24.76 0.79 5.84
CA GLU A 53 -23.47 0.10 5.87
C GLU A 53 -22.90 -0.18 4.46
N TYR A 54 -23.58 0.28 3.40
CA TYR A 54 -23.10 0.07 2.04
C TYR A 54 -21.94 1.03 1.71
N GLY A 55 -20.77 0.46 1.48
CA GLY A 55 -19.54 1.20 1.19
C GLY A 55 -18.49 0.33 0.51
N ASN A 56 -17.28 0.84 0.37
CA ASN A 56 -16.17 0.06 -0.18
C ASN A 56 -15.88 -1.17 0.71
N CYS A 57 -15.39 -2.25 0.11
CA CYS A 57 -14.86 -3.36 0.89
C CYS A 57 -13.54 -2.94 1.59
N ASN A 58 -13.27 -3.44 2.77
CA ASN A 58 -12.06 -3.11 3.54
C ASN A 58 -10.73 -3.47 2.83
N PHE A 59 -10.77 -4.42 1.92
CA PHE A 59 -9.64 -4.87 1.10
C PHE A 59 -9.63 -4.25 -0.31
N ASP A 60 -10.55 -3.32 -0.63
CA ASP A 60 -10.65 -2.75 -1.97
C ASP A 60 -9.42 -1.93 -2.33
N THR A 61 -8.66 -2.45 -3.29
CA THR A 61 -7.49 -1.79 -3.87
C THR A 61 -7.77 -1.56 -5.36
N THR A 62 -8.11 -0.31 -5.72
CA THR A 62 -8.59 -0.01 -7.07
C THR A 62 -7.56 -0.32 -8.14
N HIS A 63 -6.30 -0.02 -7.90
CA HIS A 63 -5.20 -0.32 -8.81
C HIS A 63 -4.10 -1.06 -8.05
N ASN A 64 -3.67 -2.18 -8.58
CA ASN A 64 -2.54 -2.95 -8.07
C ASN A 64 -1.66 -3.37 -9.24
N LEU A 65 -0.39 -2.94 -9.24
CA LEU A 65 0.60 -3.23 -10.26
C LEU A 65 1.82 -3.86 -9.60
N THR A 66 2.25 -5.00 -10.13
CA THR A 66 3.53 -5.62 -9.77
C THR A 66 4.30 -5.91 -11.04
N ILE A 67 5.55 -5.47 -11.10
CA ILE A 67 6.48 -5.76 -12.19
C ILE A 67 7.71 -6.41 -11.59
N SER A 68 8.04 -7.60 -12.04
CA SER A 68 9.29 -8.28 -11.72
C SER A 68 10.04 -8.64 -13.01
N GLY A 69 11.35 -8.68 -12.94
CA GLY A 69 12.14 -9.02 -14.10
C GLY A 69 13.53 -9.48 -13.74
N VAL A 70 14.19 -10.02 -14.74
CA VAL A 70 15.62 -10.37 -14.68
C VAL A 70 16.25 -9.90 -15.98
N ALA A 71 17.30 -9.09 -15.87
CA ALA A 71 18.12 -8.70 -17.00
C ALA A 71 19.57 -9.14 -16.73
N THR A 72 20.23 -9.73 -17.74
CA THR A 72 21.63 -10.14 -17.65
C THR A 72 22.45 -9.35 -18.66
N THR A 73 23.60 -8.82 -18.24
CA THR A 73 24.54 -8.21 -19.19
C THR A 73 25.15 -9.28 -20.10
N PRO A 74 25.40 -8.98 -21.37
CA PRO A 74 25.97 -9.93 -22.30
C PRO A 74 27.39 -10.33 -21.87
N LYS A 75 27.87 -11.47 -22.39
CA LYS A 75 29.27 -11.86 -22.27
C LYS A 75 30.09 -11.13 -23.32
N PHE A 76 31.20 -10.56 -22.90
CA PHE A 76 32.13 -9.84 -23.78
C PHE A 76 33.29 -10.75 -24.18
N HIS A 77 33.79 -10.60 -25.42
CA HIS A 77 34.93 -11.37 -25.92
C HIS A 77 36.23 -11.00 -25.21
N GLN A 78 36.40 -9.73 -24.88
CA GLN A 78 37.56 -9.27 -24.13
C GLN A 78 37.48 -9.72 -22.67
N ARG A 79 38.48 -10.51 -22.23
CA ARG A 79 38.48 -11.15 -20.90
C ARG A 79 38.34 -10.15 -19.75
N SER A 80 39.07 -9.05 -19.78
CA SER A 80 39.01 -8.00 -18.74
C SER A 80 37.63 -7.34 -18.67
N LEU A 81 37.04 -7.01 -19.84
CA LEU A 81 35.70 -6.42 -19.94
C LEU A 81 34.62 -7.40 -19.48
N ASN A 82 34.74 -8.68 -19.86
CA ASN A 82 33.81 -9.70 -19.42
C ASN A 82 33.89 -9.93 -17.91
N TYR A 83 35.08 -9.87 -17.33
CA TYR A 83 35.27 -9.98 -15.89
C TYR A 83 34.65 -8.79 -15.15
N ALA A 84 34.80 -7.56 -15.64
CA ALA A 84 34.26 -6.35 -15.02
C ALA A 84 32.74 -6.16 -15.26
N ALA A 85 32.30 -6.27 -16.53
CA ALA A 85 30.95 -5.85 -16.95
C ALA A 85 30.07 -7.00 -17.48
N GLY A 86 30.60 -8.18 -17.75
CA GLY A 86 29.87 -9.32 -18.28
C GLY A 86 29.13 -10.10 -17.18
N ALA A 87 28.03 -10.76 -17.58
CA ALA A 87 27.27 -11.69 -16.75
C ALA A 87 26.80 -11.15 -15.40
N TRP A 88 26.58 -9.85 -15.29
CA TRP A 88 25.82 -9.26 -14.20
C TRP A 88 24.33 -9.54 -14.39
N GLN A 89 23.65 -9.88 -13.31
CA GLN A 89 22.20 -10.03 -13.28
C GLN A 89 21.60 -8.92 -12.45
N VAL A 90 20.60 -8.24 -13.00
CA VAL A 90 19.80 -7.22 -12.32
C VAL A 90 18.37 -7.73 -12.24
N SER A 91 17.81 -7.72 -11.04
CA SER A 91 16.47 -8.24 -10.76
C SER A 91 15.65 -7.17 -10.01
N PRO A 92 14.91 -6.33 -10.74
CA PRO A 92 13.98 -5.35 -10.13
C PRO A 92 12.68 -6.01 -9.71
N LEU A 93 12.09 -5.48 -8.64
CA LEU A 93 10.72 -5.70 -8.22
C LEU A 93 10.06 -4.35 -7.96
N ILE A 94 9.04 -4.02 -8.74
CA ILE A 94 8.29 -2.77 -8.63
C ILE A 94 6.89 -3.13 -8.17
N THR A 95 6.44 -2.48 -7.11
CA THR A 95 5.08 -2.63 -6.58
C THR A 95 4.42 -1.26 -6.49
N TYR A 96 3.21 -1.15 -7.01
CA TYR A 96 2.36 0.02 -6.87
C TYR A 96 0.95 -0.41 -6.54
N ARG A 97 0.32 0.25 -5.55
CA ARG A 97 -1.11 0.06 -5.25
C ARG A 97 -1.73 1.37 -4.75
N THR A 98 -3.00 1.56 -5.06
CA THR A 98 -3.79 2.65 -4.48
C THR A 98 -4.04 2.41 -3.00
N GLY A 99 -4.31 3.49 -2.27
CA GLY A 99 -4.60 3.42 -0.84
C GLY A 99 -5.83 2.59 -0.54
N MET A 100 -5.78 1.88 0.58
CA MET A 100 -6.91 1.11 1.10
C MET A 100 -7.95 2.05 1.72
N PRO A 101 -9.24 1.71 1.63
CA PRO A 101 -10.28 2.53 2.26
C PRO A 101 -10.20 2.46 3.78
N TYR A 102 -10.68 3.51 4.43
CA TYR A 102 -10.84 3.59 5.88
C TYR A 102 -12.14 4.28 6.25
N THR A 103 -12.63 4.01 7.45
CA THR A 103 -13.79 4.66 8.08
C THR A 103 -13.31 5.66 9.11
N VAL A 104 -13.91 6.84 9.14
CA VAL A 104 -13.75 7.75 10.27
C VAL A 104 -14.78 7.38 11.34
N THR A 105 -14.33 7.34 12.59
CA THR A 105 -15.18 7.05 13.75
C THR A 105 -15.13 8.19 14.75
N ASP A 106 -16.19 8.35 15.52
CA ASP A 106 -16.24 9.35 16.59
C ASP A 106 -15.31 8.97 17.75
N GLY A 107 -15.18 7.67 18.01
CA GLY A 107 -14.42 7.11 19.12
C GLY A 107 -15.16 7.20 20.47
N THR A 108 -16.44 7.58 20.43
CA THR A 108 -17.37 7.61 21.56
C THR A 108 -18.74 7.15 21.07
N ASP A 109 -19.59 6.64 21.95
CA ASP A 109 -20.97 6.23 21.65
C ASP A 109 -21.89 7.45 21.66
N VAL A 110 -21.87 8.24 20.59
CA VAL A 110 -22.70 9.45 20.44
C VAL A 110 -24.15 9.05 20.17
N SER A 111 -24.37 7.94 19.48
CA SER A 111 -25.71 7.42 19.17
C SER A 111 -26.45 6.84 20.39
N LEU A 112 -25.74 6.58 21.48
CA LEU A 112 -26.24 5.90 22.68
C LEU A 112 -26.77 4.48 22.38
N SER A 113 -26.18 3.84 21.33
CA SER A 113 -26.56 2.49 20.90
C SER A 113 -25.90 1.38 21.71
N GLY A 114 -24.84 1.69 22.46
CA GLY A 114 -24.00 0.73 23.17
C GLY A 114 -22.99 0.00 22.27
N ILE A 115 -22.93 0.31 20.96
CA ILE A 115 -22.03 -0.36 20.00
C ILE A 115 -20.68 0.35 19.91
N GLY A 116 -20.64 1.70 20.01
CA GLY A 116 -19.42 2.49 20.02
C GLY A 116 -18.68 2.54 18.67
N GLN A 117 -19.40 2.29 17.57
CA GLN A 117 -18.87 2.34 16.19
C GLN A 117 -19.49 3.50 15.40
N ASP A 118 -19.83 4.57 16.08
CA ASP A 118 -20.44 5.72 15.47
C ASP A 118 -19.51 6.39 14.47
N ARG A 119 -20.10 6.78 13.36
CA ARG A 119 -19.47 7.56 12.30
C ARG A 119 -20.01 8.98 12.34
N PRO A 120 -19.17 9.99 12.03
CA PRO A 120 -19.58 11.38 12.05
C PRO A 120 -20.52 11.75 10.90
N ASN A 121 -21.04 12.97 10.95
CA ASN A 121 -21.66 13.60 9.81
C ASN A 121 -20.61 14.21 8.87
N LEU A 122 -20.83 14.06 7.57
CA LEU A 122 -20.06 14.76 6.54
C LEU A 122 -20.57 16.20 6.41
N VAL A 123 -19.65 17.15 6.43
CA VAL A 123 -19.93 18.57 6.20
C VAL A 123 -20.01 18.81 4.69
N ARG A 124 -21.19 19.21 4.22
CA ARG A 124 -21.46 19.42 2.79
C ARG A 124 -20.48 20.42 2.18
N GLY A 125 -19.95 20.10 0.99
CA GLY A 125 -19.04 20.97 0.23
C GLY A 125 -17.60 20.94 0.70
N GLN A 126 -17.25 20.17 1.73
CA GLN A 126 -15.86 19.96 2.15
C GLN A 126 -15.25 18.75 1.45
N SER A 127 -13.97 18.87 1.06
CA SER A 127 -13.19 17.73 0.60
C SER A 127 -12.82 16.83 1.78
N LEU A 128 -12.87 15.51 1.63
CA LEU A 128 -12.44 14.56 2.67
C LEU A 128 -10.94 14.64 2.96
N TYR A 129 -10.16 15.10 2.00
CA TYR A 129 -8.69 15.15 2.07
C TYR A 129 -8.20 16.56 2.33
N SER A 130 -7.16 16.66 3.14
CA SER A 130 -6.46 17.92 3.39
C SER A 130 -5.80 18.44 2.10
N LYS A 131 -5.95 19.73 1.83
CA LYS A 131 -5.25 20.41 0.72
C LYS A 131 -3.78 20.67 1.05
N ASN A 132 -3.42 20.66 2.31
CA ASN A 132 -2.06 20.89 2.77
C ASN A 132 -1.59 19.69 3.61
N LEU A 133 -0.89 18.77 2.97
CA LEU A 133 -0.39 17.56 3.62
C LEU A 133 0.63 17.90 4.73
N PHE A 134 1.47 18.91 4.52
CA PHE A 134 2.49 19.35 5.47
C PHE A 134 2.20 20.79 5.92
N PRO A 135 1.30 20.99 6.92
CA PRO A 135 0.85 22.31 7.33
C PRO A 135 1.94 23.16 8.00
N ALA A 136 2.94 22.52 8.59
CA ALA A 136 4.08 23.20 9.20
C ALA A 136 5.31 22.27 9.29
N ALA A 137 6.50 22.85 9.38
CA ALA A 137 7.73 22.09 9.57
C ALA A 137 7.69 21.32 10.89
N GLY A 138 8.14 20.05 10.89
CA GLY A 138 8.17 19.18 12.06
C GLY A 138 6.81 18.64 12.50
N VAL A 139 5.72 19.01 11.84
CA VAL A 139 4.37 18.48 12.11
C VAL A 139 4.09 17.28 11.21
N LYS A 140 3.53 16.24 11.80
CA LYS A 140 3.12 15.02 11.06
C LYS A 140 2.15 15.36 9.94
N PRO A 141 2.21 14.66 8.78
CA PRO A 141 1.35 14.93 7.64
C PRO A 141 -0.13 14.88 8.02
N LEU A 142 -0.92 15.84 7.54
CA LEU A 142 -2.36 15.89 7.72
C LEU A 142 -3.03 15.37 6.45
N TRP A 143 -3.55 14.16 6.49
CA TRP A 143 -4.22 13.50 5.36
C TRP A 143 -5.70 13.82 5.28
N ILE A 144 -6.39 13.70 6.43
CA ILE A 144 -7.84 13.96 6.53
C ILE A 144 -8.07 15.45 6.70
N ASN A 145 -9.02 16.01 5.94
CA ASN A 145 -9.55 17.33 6.22
C ASN A 145 -10.50 17.24 7.43
N THR A 146 -10.03 17.61 8.59
CA THR A 146 -10.81 17.52 9.83
C THR A 146 -12.10 18.34 9.79
N SER A 147 -12.15 19.42 8.98
CA SER A 147 -13.35 20.25 8.81
C SER A 147 -14.45 19.58 7.97
N ALA A 148 -14.14 18.45 7.32
CA ALA A 148 -15.13 17.68 6.57
C ALA A 148 -16.02 16.81 7.46
N TYR A 149 -15.70 16.71 8.75
CA TYR A 149 -16.37 15.84 9.70
C TYR A 149 -16.88 16.61 10.89
N ALA A 150 -18.11 16.35 11.28
CA ALA A 150 -18.75 16.93 12.46
C ALA A 150 -19.44 15.82 13.24
N LEU A 151 -19.36 15.89 14.57
CA LEU A 151 -20.13 14.98 15.42
C LEU A 151 -21.63 15.19 15.18
N GLN A 152 -22.38 14.11 15.17
CA GLN A 152 -23.83 14.13 15.10
C GLN A 152 -24.46 14.56 16.47
N ALA A 153 -25.74 14.84 16.46
CA ALA A 153 -26.46 15.10 17.70
C ALA A 153 -26.51 13.83 18.58
N PRO A 154 -26.40 13.96 19.91
CA PRO A 154 -26.56 12.83 20.83
C PRO A 154 -27.84 12.03 20.57
N GLY A 155 -27.75 10.70 20.58
CA GLY A 155 -28.84 9.79 20.27
C GLY A 155 -29.17 9.64 18.79
N THR A 156 -28.29 10.15 17.89
CA THR A 156 -28.45 9.98 16.43
C THR A 156 -27.22 9.34 15.80
N PHE A 157 -27.42 8.70 14.67
CA PHE A 157 -26.33 8.15 13.85
C PHE A 157 -25.82 9.16 12.82
N GLY A 158 -24.52 9.18 12.57
CA GLY A 158 -23.94 10.00 11.50
C GLY A 158 -24.19 9.44 10.11
N ASN A 159 -23.92 10.27 9.10
CA ASN A 159 -24.26 9.97 7.71
C ASN A 159 -23.03 9.58 6.84
N GLU A 160 -21.84 9.47 7.42
CA GLU A 160 -20.68 8.96 6.67
C GLU A 160 -20.92 7.49 6.29
N ALA A 161 -20.68 7.14 5.02
CA ALA A 161 -20.65 5.76 4.62
C ALA A 161 -19.36 5.07 5.13
N PRO A 162 -19.40 3.78 5.47
CA PRO A 162 -18.20 3.05 5.88
C PRO A 162 -17.20 3.01 4.75
N LEU A 163 -15.90 3.06 5.08
CA LEU A 163 -14.79 2.89 4.15
C LEU A 163 -14.85 3.86 2.94
N GLN A 164 -15.40 5.06 3.15
CA GLN A 164 -15.63 6.05 2.10
C GLN A 164 -14.34 6.71 1.65
N ALA A 165 -13.44 7.02 2.56
CA ALA A 165 -12.18 7.67 2.29
C ALA A 165 -11.04 6.65 2.09
N ARG A 166 -10.00 7.04 1.35
CA ARG A 166 -8.85 6.18 1.08
C ARG A 166 -7.57 6.77 1.66
N GLY A 167 -6.74 5.90 2.19
CA GLY A 167 -5.42 6.23 2.67
C GLY A 167 -4.43 6.51 1.53
N PRO A 168 -3.17 6.80 1.88
CA PRO A 168 -2.10 6.96 0.91
C PRO A 168 -1.90 5.69 0.09
N GLY A 169 -1.47 5.87 -1.16
CA GLY A 169 -1.01 4.77 -2.00
C GLY A 169 0.34 4.23 -1.54
N PHE A 170 0.74 3.13 -2.11
CA PHE A 170 2.01 2.47 -1.85
C PHE A 170 2.79 2.34 -3.17
N ALA A 171 4.05 2.78 -3.19
CA ALA A 171 4.96 2.61 -4.32
C ALA A 171 6.34 2.19 -3.80
N ASN A 172 6.84 1.05 -4.26
CA ASN A 172 8.13 0.53 -3.83
C ASN A 172 8.92 -0.03 -5.01
N VAL A 173 10.24 0.15 -4.98
CA VAL A 173 11.17 -0.42 -5.93
C VAL A 173 12.30 -1.11 -5.16
N ASP A 174 12.38 -2.41 -5.32
CA ASP A 174 13.48 -3.22 -4.82
C ASP A 174 14.35 -3.67 -5.99
N VAL A 175 15.66 -3.73 -5.79
CA VAL A 175 16.60 -4.15 -6.82
C VAL A 175 17.63 -5.11 -6.21
N ALA A 176 17.81 -6.26 -6.84
CA ALA A 176 18.93 -7.13 -6.58
C ALA A 176 19.90 -7.09 -7.77
N ILE A 177 21.19 -7.03 -7.48
CA ILE A 177 22.27 -7.12 -8.46
C ILE A 177 23.17 -8.27 -8.02
N SER A 178 23.41 -9.24 -8.90
CA SER A 178 24.27 -10.38 -8.61
C SER A 178 25.24 -10.70 -9.75
N LYS A 179 26.31 -11.37 -9.39
CA LYS A 179 27.28 -11.90 -10.35
C LYS A 179 27.84 -13.22 -9.86
N HIS A 180 27.97 -14.16 -10.80
CA HIS A 180 28.56 -15.47 -10.55
C HIS A 180 30.01 -15.52 -11.07
N PHE A 181 30.92 -15.95 -10.21
CA PHE A 181 32.32 -16.15 -10.53
C PHE A 181 32.64 -17.65 -10.45
N PRO A 182 33.07 -18.28 -11.53
CA PRO A 182 33.59 -19.65 -11.46
C PRO A 182 34.90 -19.65 -10.65
N ILE A 183 34.99 -20.48 -9.60
CA ILE A 183 36.19 -20.61 -8.76
C ILE A 183 36.97 -21.86 -9.19
N PHE A 184 36.26 -22.99 -9.31
CA PHE A 184 36.80 -24.28 -9.76
C PHE A 184 35.80 -24.92 -10.71
N GLU A 185 36.17 -26.07 -11.32
CA GLU A 185 35.34 -26.76 -12.34
C GLU A 185 33.89 -27.00 -11.90
N ARG A 186 33.62 -27.19 -10.59
CA ARG A 186 32.30 -27.46 -10.02
C ARG A 186 31.86 -26.44 -8.99
N SER A 187 32.64 -25.40 -8.76
CA SER A 187 32.34 -24.42 -7.68
C SER A 187 32.19 -23.02 -8.24
N GLN A 188 31.17 -22.33 -7.76
CA GLN A 188 30.84 -20.95 -8.15
C GLN A 188 30.66 -20.07 -6.90
N LEU A 189 31.20 -18.86 -6.97
CA LEU A 189 30.91 -17.79 -6.00
C LEU A 189 29.87 -16.85 -6.58
N GLU A 190 28.75 -16.70 -5.94
CA GLU A 190 27.79 -15.62 -6.19
C GLU A 190 28.06 -14.49 -5.21
N ILE A 191 28.23 -13.28 -5.74
CA ILE A 191 28.17 -12.04 -4.96
C ILE A 191 26.88 -11.34 -5.33
N ARG A 192 26.10 -10.95 -4.31
CA ARG A 192 24.79 -10.34 -4.47
C ARG A 192 24.64 -9.13 -3.57
N GLY A 193 24.23 -8.01 -4.16
CA GLY A 193 23.79 -6.81 -3.46
C GLY A 193 22.30 -6.64 -3.64
N GLU A 194 21.59 -6.30 -2.57
CA GLU A 194 20.16 -6.06 -2.56
C GLU A 194 19.87 -4.68 -1.96
N ALA A 195 18.98 -3.95 -2.60
CA ALA A 195 18.49 -2.67 -2.13
C ALA A 195 16.96 -2.73 -2.06
N PHE A 196 16.43 -2.74 -0.85
CA PHE A 196 15.00 -2.62 -0.60
C PHE A 196 14.64 -1.15 -0.47
N ASN A 197 13.53 -0.75 -1.08
CA ASN A 197 13.13 0.65 -1.18
C ASN A 197 14.29 1.52 -1.72
N VAL A 198 14.83 1.13 -2.89
CA VAL A 198 16.05 1.76 -3.46
C VAL A 198 15.90 3.26 -3.67
N LEU A 199 14.69 3.74 -3.91
CA LEU A 199 14.36 5.16 -4.07
C LEU A 199 14.25 5.90 -2.74
N ASN A 200 14.30 5.18 -1.60
CA ASN A 200 14.07 5.72 -0.26
C ASN A 200 12.76 6.52 -0.16
N HIS A 201 11.71 6.03 -0.86
CA HIS A 201 10.41 6.67 -0.89
C HIS A 201 9.62 6.33 0.38
N PRO A 202 9.17 7.32 1.16
CA PRO A 202 8.33 7.07 2.33
C PRO A 202 6.91 6.70 1.87
N ASN A 203 6.49 5.45 2.09
CA ASN A 203 5.10 5.07 1.95
C ASN A 203 4.41 5.29 3.30
N TYR A 204 3.35 6.06 3.29
CA TYR A 204 2.63 6.41 4.51
C TYR A 204 1.59 5.35 4.87
N ALA A 205 1.45 5.08 6.18
CA ALA A 205 0.35 4.30 6.72
C ALA A 205 -0.98 5.08 6.65
N ASN A 206 -2.10 4.42 6.93
CA ASN A 206 -3.37 5.10 7.06
C ASN A 206 -3.31 6.14 8.18
N PRO A 207 -4.03 7.27 8.03
CA PRO A 207 -4.11 8.30 9.06
C PRO A 207 -4.84 7.80 10.30
N THR A 208 -4.69 8.51 11.42
CA THR A 208 -5.57 8.33 12.58
C THR A 208 -6.98 8.76 12.23
N THR A 209 -7.94 7.84 12.32
CA THR A 209 -9.31 8.00 11.81
C THR A 209 -10.34 8.30 12.90
N THR A 210 -9.94 8.33 14.16
CA THR A 210 -10.85 8.52 15.30
C THR A 210 -10.84 9.98 15.73
N ILE A 211 -12.02 10.63 15.73
CA ILE A 211 -12.16 12.06 16.06
C ILE A 211 -11.73 12.36 17.50
N SER A 212 -12.11 11.48 18.45
CA SER A 212 -11.73 11.64 19.86
C SER A 212 -10.22 11.59 20.13
N SER A 213 -9.40 11.21 19.14
CA SER A 213 -7.95 11.29 19.23
C SER A 213 -7.38 12.72 19.20
N GLY A 214 -8.26 13.72 19.09
CA GLY A 214 -7.90 15.13 19.22
C GLY A 214 -6.90 15.61 18.18
N SER A 215 -5.74 16.12 18.62
CA SER A 215 -4.72 16.69 17.72
C SER A 215 -4.08 15.71 16.76
N THR A 216 -4.23 14.41 16.96
CA THR A 216 -3.71 13.37 16.05
C THR A 216 -4.74 12.95 15.00
N PHE A 217 -6.01 13.29 15.14
CA PHE A 217 -7.04 12.99 14.15
C PHE A 217 -6.67 13.55 12.78
N GLY A 218 -6.78 12.72 11.77
CA GLY A 218 -6.45 13.04 10.39
C GLY A 218 -4.97 12.98 10.04
N ARG A 219 -4.08 12.77 11.02
CA ARG A 219 -2.63 12.77 10.79
C ARG A 219 -2.09 11.37 10.54
N ILE A 220 -1.08 11.31 9.68
CA ILE A 220 -0.29 10.11 9.47
C ILE A 220 0.80 10.07 10.53
N THR A 221 0.83 9.01 11.32
CA THR A 221 1.76 8.87 12.45
C THR A 221 2.87 7.86 12.21
N ALA A 222 2.76 7.05 11.15
CA ALA A 222 3.71 5.99 10.80
C ALA A 222 3.88 5.86 9.29
N THR A 223 4.94 5.18 8.88
CA THR A 223 5.14 4.71 7.51
C THR A 223 4.66 3.26 7.36
N ALA A 224 4.28 2.89 6.15
CA ALA A 224 3.85 1.53 5.79
C ALA A 224 5.02 0.63 5.36
N ASN A 225 6.21 1.20 5.18
CA ASN A 225 7.45 0.49 4.90
C ASN A 225 8.61 1.14 5.66
N ASP A 226 9.70 0.41 5.74
CA ASP A 226 10.96 0.91 6.29
C ASP A 226 11.68 1.84 5.29
N ALA A 227 12.65 2.59 5.81
CA ALA A 227 13.61 3.31 5.01
C ALA A 227 14.44 2.32 4.16
N ARG A 228 15.18 2.86 3.17
CA ARG A 228 16.03 2.03 2.33
C ARG A 228 16.97 1.13 3.15
N LEU A 229 16.91 -0.17 2.87
CA LEU A 229 17.80 -1.18 3.44
C LEU A 229 18.72 -1.71 2.35
N LEU A 230 20.01 -1.80 2.64
CA LEU A 230 21.01 -2.41 1.77
C LEU A 230 21.54 -3.69 2.41
N GLN A 231 21.66 -4.74 1.61
CA GLN A 231 22.20 -6.03 2.03
C GLN A 231 23.22 -6.52 1.01
N ILE A 232 24.31 -7.13 1.49
CA ILE A 232 25.30 -7.81 0.66
C ILE A 232 25.38 -9.26 1.13
N ALA A 233 25.40 -10.18 0.18
CA ALA A 233 25.52 -11.61 0.42
C ALA A 233 26.59 -12.22 -0.50
N ALA A 234 27.25 -13.26 0.01
CA ALA A 234 28.14 -14.12 -0.78
C ALA A 234 27.75 -15.58 -0.55
N LYS A 235 27.63 -16.34 -1.64
CA LYS A 235 27.27 -17.76 -1.60
C LYS A 235 28.25 -18.57 -2.45
N ILE A 236 28.77 -19.63 -1.88
CA ILE A 236 29.58 -20.62 -2.62
C ILE A 236 28.70 -21.85 -2.84
N THR A 237 28.68 -22.29 -4.11
CA THR A 237 28.02 -23.54 -4.51
C THR A 237 29.08 -24.48 -5.08
N PHE A 238 29.09 -25.73 -4.64
CA PHE A 238 30.04 -26.78 -5.03
C PHE A 238 29.33 -28.09 -5.30
#